data_4e505b818e46cd1dcb0fc57d03946e3e
#
_entry.id   4e505b818e46cd1dcb0fc57d03946e3e
#
_cell.length_a   1.000
_cell.length_b   1.000
_cell.length_c   1.000
_cell.angle_alpha   90.00
_cell.angle_beta   90.00
_cell.angle_gamma   90.00
#
_symmetry.space_group_name_H-M   'P 1'
#
loop_
_entity.id
_entity.type
_entity.pdbx_description
1 polymer ?
#
loop_
_entity_poly.entity_id
_entity_poly.type
_entity_poly.pdbx_seq_one_letter_code
_entity_poly.pdbx_strand_id
1 'polypeptide(L)'
;MNIKHFIITRFMNNPNLGFGQRIFDKTVLKESAVYLNNNLIKSLENQTDKDFTLIVLINDRHDKEFIESLIDDIDLHILIVKDSKLDNVIKQSVDSTCDYLITTRIDYDDLVVNTAVETCKSKFIRFFKKFNDKMFCVNGFSKGLALVDNRLYMMDKHYRGGGFFSAFVSLCYNLKLSKTFDCLKNVYSLGDHTNLYGGIRNLFRYLHIENSYNDDELEQFIDREELFEYNYIWYRHKNTGSELLNYTPADTSDEISIDKEQFKTLFGINLEK
;
A
#
# COMPACT_ATOMS: atom_id res chain seq x y z
N MET A 1 20.19 -12.81 -0.39
CA MET A 1 19.31 -11.88 0.34
C MET A 1 17.90 -12.38 0.09
N ASN A 2 17.23 -12.80 1.14
CA ASN A 2 15.87 -13.34 1.07
C ASN A 2 14.89 -12.29 1.59
N ILE A 3 14.00 -11.77 0.73
CA ILE A 3 13.02 -10.74 1.04
C ILE A 3 11.64 -11.37 0.95
N LYS A 4 10.84 -11.26 2.01
CA LYS A 4 9.42 -11.58 1.95
C LYS A 4 8.64 -10.27 1.80
N HIS A 5 7.88 -10.13 0.71
CA HIS A 5 7.11 -8.92 0.44
C HIS A 5 5.63 -9.23 0.31
N PHE A 6 4.82 -8.62 1.18
CA PHE A 6 3.36 -8.67 1.13
C PHE A 6 2.81 -7.31 0.73
N ILE A 7 2.04 -7.28 -0.36
CA ILE A 7 1.21 -6.13 -0.72
C ILE A 7 -0.18 -6.41 -0.17
N ILE A 8 -0.71 -5.51 0.65
CA ILE A 8 -1.95 -5.73 1.40
C ILE A 8 -2.96 -4.67 0.98
N THR A 9 -4.07 -5.11 0.41
CA THR A 9 -5.20 -4.24 0.09
C THR A 9 -6.40 -4.56 0.96
N ARG A 10 -7.07 -3.52 1.47
CA ARG A 10 -8.32 -3.66 2.23
C ARG A 10 -9.50 -3.65 1.26
N PHE A 11 -10.05 -4.82 1.02
CA PHE A 11 -11.23 -4.96 0.17
C PHE A 11 -12.50 -5.00 1.02
N MET A 12 -13.23 -3.88 1.06
CA MET A 12 -14.52 -3.77 1.76
C MET A 12 -14.49 -4.32 3.21
N ASN A 13 -13.38 -4.09 3.94
CA ASN A 13 -13.18 -4.74 5.24
C ASN A 13 -13.73 -3.95 6.45
N ASN A 14 -13.97 -2.64 6.33
CA ASN A 14 -14.33 -1.80 7.47
C ASN A 14 -15.73 -1.16 7.31
N PRO A 15 -16.75 -1.63 8.07
CA PRO A 15 -18.09 -1.07 8.02
C PRO A 15 -18.23 0.33 8.64
N ASN A 16 -17.20 0.83 9.30
CA ASN A 16 -17.19 2.19 9.87
C ASN A 16 -16.66 3.24 8.87
N LEU A 17 -16.26 2.81 7.67
CA LEU A 17 -15.87 3.70 6.59
C LEU A 17 -17.01 3.83 5.56
N GLY A 18 -17.00 4.85 4.75
CA GLY A 18 -17.96 5.34 3.77
C GLY A 18 -19.13 4.45 3.30
N PHE A 19 -18.89 3.15 3.07
CA PHE A 19 -19.97 2.22 2.66
C PHE A 19 -20.87 1.73 3.81
N GLY A 20 -20.44 1.90 5.06
CA GLY A 20 -21.18 1.39 6.21
C GLY A 20 -21.46 -0.12 6.10
N GLN A 21 -22.69 -0.55 6.45
CA GLN A 21 -23.09 -1.97 6.37
C GLN A 21 -23.22 -2.48 4.92
N ARG A 22 -23.20 -1.61 3.91
CA ARG A 22 -23.27 -2.00 2.50
C ARG A 22 -22.05 -2.80 2.05
N ILE A 23 -20.94 -2.78 2.79
CA ILE A 23 -19.79 -3.66 2.50
C ILE A 23 -20.16 -5.15 2.45
N PHE A 24 -21.28 -5.55 3.05
CA PHE A 24 -21.78 -6.95 3.04
C PHE A 24 -22.78 -7.22 1.92
N ASP A 25 -23.14 -6.21 1.13
CA ASP A 25 -24.05 -6.38 -0.02
C ASP A 25 -23.26 -7.00 -1.19
N LYS A 26 -23.78 -8.14 -1.69
CA LYS A 26 -23.16 -8.87 -2.80
C LYS A 26 -23.07 -8.05 -4.09
N THR A 27 -24.02 -7.12 -4.33
CA THR A 27 -23.98 -6.24 -5.50
C THR A 27 -22.82 -5.24 -5.36
N VAL A 28 -22.68 -4.62 -4.19
CA VAL A 28 -21.59 -3.68 -3.90
C VAL A 28 -20.23 -4.39 -3.97
N LEU A 29 -20.15 -5.62 -3.45
CA LEU A 29 -18.91 -6.42 -3.54
C LEU A 29 -18.52 -6.72 -5.00
N LYS A 30 -19.49 -7.10 -5.85
CA LYS A 30 -19.25 -7.34 -7.29
C LYS A 30 -18.78 -6.07 -8.01
N GLU A 31 -19.46 -4.94 -7.77
CA GLU A 31 -19.07 -3.65 -8.35
C GLU A 31 -17.66 -3.24 -7.93
N SER A 32 -17.33 -3.42 -6.66
CA SER A 32 -16.00 -3.08 -6.13
C SER A 32 -14.90 -4.03 -6.64
N ALA A 33 -15.23 -5.31 -6.87
CA ALA A 33 -14.30 -6.27 -7.44
C ALA A 33 -13.87 -5.91 -8.88
N VAL A 34 -14.73 -5.20 -9.64
CA VAL A 34 -14.35 -4.68 -10.97
C VAL A 34 -13.15 -3.74 -10.84
N TYR A 35 -13.14 -2.85 -9.85
CA TYR A 35 -12.00 -1.95 -9.63
C TYR A 35 -10.78 -2.71 -9.12
N LEU A 36 -10.96 -3.64 -8.18
CA LEU A 36 -9.86 -4.49 -7.70
C LEU A 36 -9.17 -5.20 -8.86
N ASN A 37 -9.94 -5.86 -9.75
CA ASN A 37 -9.41 -6.61 -10.88
C ASN A 37 -8.80 -5.68 -11.95
N ASN A 38 -9.53 -4.65 -12.38
CA ASN A 38 -9.14 -3.81 -13.51
C ASN A 38 -8.06 -2.78 -13.16
N ASN A 39 -7.94 -2.37 -11.90
CA ASN A 39 -6.96 -1.39 -11.47
C ASN A 39 -5.80 -2.07 -10.73
N LEU A 40 -5.98 -2.41 -9.46
CA LEU A 40 -4.88 -2.88 -8.63
C LEU A 40 -4.26 -4.17 -9.19
N ILE A 41 -5.06 -5.21 -9.41
CA ILE A 41 -4.54 -6.51 -9.83
C ILE A 41 -3.80 -6.40 -11.17
N LYS A 42 -4.36 -5.74 -12.18
CA LYS A 42 -3.69 -5.54 -13.46
C LYS A 42 -2.41 -4.71 -13.35
N SER A 43 -2.39 -3.68 -12.50
CA SER A 43 -1.16 -2.90 -12.30
C SER A 43 -0.07 -3.71 -11.58
N LEU A 44 -0.47 -4.62 -10.68
CA LEU A 44 0.46 -5.55 -10.02
C LEU A 44 0.92 -6.67 -10.96
N GLU A 45 0.04 -7.15 -11.85
CA GLU A 45 0.40 -8.10 -12.90
C GLU A 45 1.43 -7.52 -13.88
N ASN A 46 1.47 -6.21 -14.06
CA ASN A 46 2.44 -5.50 -14.90
C ASN A 46 3.77 -5.17 -14.19
N GLN A 47 3.98 -5.57 -12.95
CA GLN A 47 5.22 -5.26 -12.22
C GLN A 47 6.44 -5.96 -12.84
N THR A 48 7.58 -5.24 -12.87
CA THR A 48 8.87 -5.79 -13.30
C THR A 48 9.43 -6.82 -12.32
N ASP A 49 9.19 -6.63 -11.02
CA ASP A 49 9.52 -7.57 -9.96
C ASP A 49 8.21 -8.19 -9.43
N LYS A 50 8.03 -9.48 -9.66
CA LYS A 50 6.84 -10.25 -9.25
C LYS A 50 7.05 -11.10 -7.99
N ASP A 51 8.17 -10.97 -7.34
CA ASP A 51 8.46 -11.67 -6.09
C ASP A 51 7.76 -10.99 -4.89
N PHE A 52 6.45 -11.07 -4.87
CA PHE A 52 5.58 -10.62 -3.79
C PHE A 52 4.33 -11.50 -3.68
N THR A 53 3.62 -11.37 -2.58
CA THR A 53 2.29 -11.96 -2.38
C THR A 53 1.27 -10.83 -2.19
N LEU A 54 0.20 -10.81 -2.99
CA LEU A 54 -0.93 -9.93 -2.76
C LEU A 54 -1.85 -10.53 -1.69
N ILE A 55 -2.10 -9.79 -0.63
CA ILE A 55 -3.12 -10.13 0.38
C ILE A 55 -4.33 -9.22 0.14
N VAL A 56 -5.46 -9.83 -0.20
CA VAL A 56 -6.76 -9.18 -0.21
C VAL A 56 -7.39 -9.37 1.16
N LEU A 57 -7.35 -8.29 1.96
CA LEU A 57 -7.83 -8.29 3.34
C LEU A 57 -9.34 -8.02 3.38
N ILE A 58 -10.10 -8.95 3.92
CA ILE A 58 -11.55 -8.89 3.99
C ILE A 58 -12.05 -8.86 5.44
N ASN A 59 -13.26 -8.36 5.66
CA ASN A 59 -13.90 -8.41 6.98
C ASN A 59 -14.15 -9.87 7.41
N ASP A 60 -14.05 -10.14 8.71
CA ASP A 60 -14.26 -11.49 9.27
C ASP A 60 -15.64 -12.09 8.96
N ARG A 61 -16.66 -11.23 8.71
CA ARG A 61 -18.03 -11.62 8.38
C ARG A 61 -18.25 -11.95 6.91
N HIS A 62 -17.30 -11.61 6.02
CA HIS A 62 -17.42 -11.93 4.61
C HIS A 62 -17.34 -13.44 4.37
N ASP A 63 -18.12 -13.90 3.40
CA ASP A 63 -17.98 -15.20 2.78
C ASP A 63 -16.72 -15.18 1.90
N LYS A 64 -15.71 -15.92 2.35
CA LYS A 64 -14.41 -15.95 1.70
C LYS A 64 -14.50 -16.55 0.29
N GLU A 65 -15.24 -17.66 0.13
CA GLU A 65 -15.41 -18.36 -1.14
C GLU A 65 -16.10 -17.47 -2.16
N PHE A 66 -17.10 -16.69 -1.71
CA PHE A 66 -17.75 -15.71 -2.57
C PHE A 66 -16.76 -14.64 -3.04
N ILE A 67 -15.91 -14.08 -2.16
CA ILE A 67 -14.92 -13.09 -2.57
C ILE A 67 -13.88 -13.71 -3.51
N GLU A 68 -13.41 -14.93 -3.24
CA GLU A 68 -12.51 -15.66 -4.15
C GLU A 68 -13.10 -15.80 -5.56
N SER A 69 -14.40 -16.03 -5.66
CA SER A 69 -15.08 -16.14 -6.96
C SER A 69 -15.20 -14.82 -7.73
N LEU A 70 -14.90 -13.69 -7.11
CA LEU A 70 -14.93 -12.36 -7.75
C LEU A 70 -13.56 -11.91 -8.27
N ILE A 71 -12.50 -12.64 -7.93
CA ILE A 71 -11.13 -12.31 -8.36
C ILE A 71 -10.82 -13.09 -9.62
N ASP A 72 -10.30 -12.38 -10.62
CA ASP A 72 -9.92 -12.98 -11.89
C ASP A 72 -8.76 -13.98 -11.69
N ASP A 73 -8.78 -15.07 -12.47
CA ASP A 73 -7.69 -16.05 -12.51
C ASP A 73 -6.51 -15.45 -13.28
N ILE A 74 -5.44 -15.14 -12.56
CA ILE A 74 -4.26 -14.45 -13.07
C ILE A 74 -2.97 -15.07 -12.51
N ASP A 75 -1.84 -14.77 -13.15
CA ASP A 75 -0.51 -15.25 -12.74
C ASP A 75 0.10 -14.40 -11.59
N LEU A 76 -0.66 -14.24 -10.50
CA LEU A 76 -0.19 -13.62 -9.25
C LEU A 76 -0.50 -14.53 -8.06
N HIS A 77 0.41 -14.55 -7.09
CA HIS A 77 0.14 -15.22 -5.82
C HIS A 77 -0.78 -14.34 -4.94
N ILE A 78 -2.08 -14.65 -4.94
CA ILE A 78 -3.10 -13.93 -4.18
C ILE A 78 -3.58 -14.77 -2.99
N LEU A 79 -3.66 -14.15 -1.82
CA LEU A 79 -4.24 -14.73 -0.60
C LEU A 79 -5.42 -13.88 -0.15
N ILE A 80 -6.60 -14.50 0.00
CA ILE A 80 -7.74 -13.87 0.66
C ILE A 80 -7.65 -14.15 2.15
N VAL A 81 -7.50 -13.10 2.94
CA VAL A 81 -7.24 -13.20 4.38
C VAL A 81 -8.29 -12.40 5.16
N LYS A 82 -8.87 -13.02 6.18
CA LYS A 82 -9.74 -12.33 7.14
C LYS A 82 -8.93 -11.41 8.04
N ASP A 83 -9.49 -10.24 8.38
CA ASP A 83 -8.79 -9.19 9.13
C ASP A 83 -8.15 -9.70 10.43
N SER A 84 -8.89 -10.50 11.21
CA SER A 84 -8.38 -11.11 12.44
C SER A 84 -7.22 -12.10 12.25
N LYS A 85 -6.93 -12.53 11.03
CA LYS A 85 -5.90 -13.54 10.71
C LYS A 85 -4.64 -12.96 10.09
N LEU A 86 -4.63 -11.68 9.71
CA LEU A 86 -3.54 -11.05 8.94
C LEU A 86 -2.17 -11.23 9.61
N ASP A 87 -2.03 -10.84 10.88
CA ASP A 87 -0.75 -10.93 11.59
C ASP A 87 -0.24 -12.38 11.66
N ASN A 88 -1.14 -13.35 11.84
CA ASN A 88 -0.77 -14.76 11.89
C ASN A 88 -0.28 -15.27 10.53
N VAL A 89 -0.95 -14.89 9.44
CA VAL A 89 -0.53 -15.27 8.07
C VAL A 89 0.85 -14.73 7.76
N ILE A 90 1.11 -13.46 8.07
CA ILE A 90 2.42 -12.84 7.87
C ILE A 90 3.49 -13.55 8.70
N LYS A 91 3.26 -13.75 10.01
CA LYS A 91 4.21 -14.41 10.90
C LYS A 91 4.55 -15.84 10.47
N GLN A 92 3.55 -16.62 10.06
CA GLN A 92 3.76 -18.00 9.60
C GLN A 92 4.52 -18.09 8.27
N SER A 93 4.52 -17.01 7.49
CA SER A 93 5.23 -16.94 6.20
C SER A 93 6.68 -16.50 6.32
N VAL A 94 7.10 -16.05 7.51
CA VAL A 94 8.47 -15.63 7.81
C VAL A 94 9.20 -16.76 8.53
N ASP A 95 10.34 -17.18 7.99
CA ASP A 95 11.22 -18.17 8.57
C ASP A 95 12.62 -17.61 8.86
N SER A 96 13.46 -18.42 9.45
CA SER A 96 14.84 -18.03 9.84
C SER A 96 15.74 -17.70 8.65
N THR A 97 15.34 -18.00 7.42
CA THR A 97 16.10 -17.69 6.20
C THR A 97 15.78 -16.32 5.64
N CYS A 98 14.69 -15.68 6.10
CA CYS A 98 14.30 -14.36 5.66
C CYS A 98 15.25 -13.30 6.22
N ASP A 99 15.84 -12.50 5.34
CA ASP A 99 16.67 -11.34 5.72
C ASP A 99 15.81 -10.11 6.02
N TYR A 100 14.72 -9.91 5.24
CA TYR A 100 13.84 -8.75 5.31
C TYR A 100 12.37 -9.14 5.14
N LEU A 101 11.50 -8.47 5.89
CA LEU A 101 10.05 -8.52 5.73
C LEU A 101 9.54 -7.16 5.30
N ILE A 102 8.87 -7.09 4.17
CA ILE A 102 8.20 -5.89 3.68
C ILE A 102 6.69 -6.11 3.71
N THR A 103 5.97 -5.17 4.28
CA THR A 103 4.51 -5.08 4.16
C THR A 103 4.14 -3.74 3.57
N THR A 104 3.41 -3.74 2.47
CA THR A 104 2.98 -2.55 1.73
C THR A 104 1.46 -2.47 1.75
N ARG A 105 0.90 -1.31 2.05
CA ARG A 105 -0.54 -1.07 1.92
C ARG A 105 -0.84 -0.33 0.63
N ILE A 106 -1.96 -0.68 0.01
CA ILE A 106 -2.52 0.01 -1.15
C ILE A 106 -4.03 -0.14 -1.13
N ASP A 107 -4.77 0.85 -1.61
CA ASP A 107 -6.21 0.74 -1.73
C ASP A 107 -6.58 -0.08 -2.99
N TYR A 108 -7.70 -0.81 -2.93
CA TYR A 108 -8.06 -1.80 -3.96
C TYR A 108 -8.43 -1.19 -5.32
N ASP A 109 -8.67 0.09 -5.36
CA ASP A 109 -9.04 0.87 -6.54
C ASP A 109 -7.87 1.71 -7.11
N ASP A 110 -6.73 1.75 -6.43
CA ASP A 110 -5.55 2.48 -6.88
C ASP A 110 -4.67 1.65 -7.84
N LEU A 111 -3.77 2.35 -8.54
CA LEU A 111 -2.78 1.76 -9.43
C LEU A 111 -1.37 2.15 -9.00
N VAL A 112 -0.42 1.31 -9.35
CA VAL A 112 1.01 1.59 -9.16
C VAL A 112 1.78 1.45 -10.46
N VAL A 113 2.83 2.25 -10.62
CA VAL A 113 3.75 2.14 -11.76
C VAL A 113 4.39 0.74 -11.80
N ASN A 114 4.70 0.26 -12.99
CA ASN A 114 5.21 -1.08 -13.23
C ASN A 114 6.54 -1.43 -12.51
N THR A 115 7.25 -0.44 -12.01
CA THR A 115 8.51 -0.61 -11.23
C THR A 115 8.33 -0.41 -9.72
N ALA A 116 7.10 -0.25 -9.23
CA ALA A 116 6.85 0.12 -7.83
C ALA A 116 7.42 -0.90 -6.83
N VAL A 117 7.27 -2.20 -7.10
CA VAL A 117 7.77 -3.28 -6.23
C VAL A 117 9.30 -3.30 -6.21
N GLU A 118 9.93 -3.27 -7.37
CA GLU A 118 11.39 -3.22 -7.51
C GLU A 118 11.98 -1.97 -6.83
N THR A 119 11.35 -0.81 -7.06
CA THR A 119 11.73 0.46 -6.44
C THR A 119 11.64 0.38 -4.93
N CYS A 120 10.53 -0.13 -4.38
CA CYS A 120 10.34 -0.31 -2.95
C CYS A 120 11.45 -1.17 -2.34
N LYS A 121 11.73 -2.34 -2.89
CA LYS A 121 12.80 -3.23 -2.42
C LYS A 121 14.17 -2.56 -2.50
N SER A 122 14.48 -1.90 -3.60
CA SER A 122 15.76 -1.20 -3.83
C SER A 122 15.98 -0.07 -2.82
N LYS A 123 14.95 0.72 -2.51
CA LYS A 123 14.98 1.77 -1.49
C LYS A 123 15.35 1.18 -0.13
N PHE A 124 14.68 0.12 0.32
CA PHE A 124 14.96 -0.51 1.59
C PHE A 124 16.38 -1.09 1.66
N ILE A 125 16.85 -1.73 0.59
CA ILE A 125 18.21 -2.27 0.54
C ILE A 125 19.24 -1.15 0.71
N ARG A 126 19.06 -0.01 0.02
CA ARG A 126 19.93 1.15 0.16
C ARG A 126 19.87 1.74 1.57
N PHE A 127 18.68 1.87 2.12
CA PHE A 127 18.48 2.37 3.47
C PHE A 127 19.27 1.54 4.48
N PHE A 128 19.11 0.22 4.50
CA PHE A 128 19.79 -0.65 5.45
C PHE A 128 21.29 -0.83 5.17
N LYS A 129 21.75 -0.56 3.96
CA LYS A 129 23.22 -0.44 3.70
C LYS A 129 23.81 0.80 4.35
N LYS A 130 23.04 1.90 4.37
CA LYS A 130 23.46 3.18 4.97
C LYS A 130 23.27 3.20 6.49
N PHE A 131 22.20 2.59 6.97
CA PHE A 131 21.78 2.56 8.37
C PHE A 131 21.63 1.11 8.84
N ASN A 132 22.75 0.42 9.00
CA ASN A 132 22.78 -1.02 9.29
C ASN A 132 22.36 -1.38 10.72
N ASP A 133 22.25 -0.40 11.62
CA ASP A 133 21.80 -0.49 13.00
C ASP A 133 20.28 -0.34 13.15
N LYS A 134 19.57 0.09 12.10
CA LYS A 134 18.11 0.28 12.17
C LYS A 134 17.37 -1.03 12.01
N MET A 135 16.40 -1.26 12.89
CA MET A 135 15.57 -2.47 12.89
C MET A 135 14.48 -2.41 11.81
N PHE A 136 13.95 -1.23 11.51
CA PHE A 136 12.92 -1.03 10.51
C PHE A 136 13.08 0.30 9.77
N CYS A 137 12.42 0.38 8.64
CA CYS A 137 12.29 1.59 7.84
C CYS A 137 10.89 1.68 7.25
N VAL A 138 10.40 2.90 7.06
CA VAL A 138 9.15 3.21 6.36
C VAL A 138 9.47 3.94 5.08
N ASN A 139 8.85 3.55 3.97
CA ASN A 139 8.86 4.33 2.75
C ASN A 139 7.47 4.47 2.14
N GLY A 140 7.34 5.36 1.18
CA GLY A 140 6.14 5.56 0.39
C GLY A 140 6.46 6.45 -0.79
N PHE A 141 5.42 6.77 -1.57
CA PHE A 141 5.54 7.70 -2.68
C PHE A 141 4.81 9.00 -2.33
N SER A 142 5.46 10.14 -2.48
CA SER A 142 4.84 11.46 -2.33
C SER A 142 4.39 12.04 -3.67
N LYS A 143 4.91 11.52 -4.79
CA LYS A 143 4.59 11.94 -6.14
C LYS A 143 3.78 10.89 -6.88
N GLY A 144 2.71 11.32 -7.54
CA GLY A 144 1.84 10.45 -8.31
C GLY A 144 0.77 11.26 -9.04
N LEU A 145 -0.28 10.59 -9.45
CA LEU A 145 -1.38 11.17 -10.18
C LEU A 145 -2.70 10.95 -9.44
N ALA A 146 -3.64 11.87 -9.61
CA ALA A 146 -5.05 11.64 -9.32
C ALA A 146 -5.81 11.54 -10.65
N LEU A 147 -6.62 10.49 -10.80
CA LEU A 147 -7.57 10.37 -11.91
C LEU A 147 -8.96 10.74 -11.39
N VAL A 148 -9.45 11.89 -11.83
CA VAL A 148 -10.75 12.45 -11.43
C VAL A 148 -11.53 12.81 -12.69
N ASP A 149 -12.73 12.28 -12.88
CA ASP A 149 -13.59 12.53 -14.04
C ASP A 149 -12.84 12.39 -15.38
N ASN A 150 -12.05 11.31 -15.51
CA ASN A 150 -11.21 10.99 -16.67
C ASN A 150 -10.10 12.01 -16.99
N ARG A 151 -9.72 12.83 -16.01
CA ARG A 151 -8.60 13.78 -16.12
C ARG A 151 -7.51 13.41 -15.12
N LEU A 152 -6.27 13.60 -15.52
CA LEU A 152 -5.10 13.33 -14.70
C LEU A 152 -4.55 14.64 -14.11
N TYR A 153 -4.27 14.62 -12.83
CA TYR A 153 -3.70 15.73 -12.07
C TYR A 153 -2.44 15.29 -11.35
N MET A 154 -1.42 16.15 -11.34
CA MET A 154 -0.21 15.90 -10.58
C MET A 154 -0.50 15.95 -9.08
N MET A 155 0.07 15.01 -8.35
CA MET A 155 0.03 14.93 -6.90
C MET A 155 1.47 14.97 -6.36
N ASP A 156 1.83 16.08 -5.72
CA ASP A 156 3.13 16.27 -5.07
C ASP A 156 2.88 16.96 -3.72
N LYS A 157 2.51 16.18 -2.70
CA LYS A 157 2.21 16.70 -1.37
C LYS A 157 2.92 15.92 -0.27
N HIS A 158 3.45 16.69 0.67
CA HIS A 158 3.97 16.18 1.93
C HIS A 158 3.06 16.61 3.08
N TYR A 159 2.74 15.69 3.97
CA TYR A 159 1.97 15.99 5.17
C TYR A 159 2.88 16.37 6.33
N ARG A 160 2.44 17.34 7.16
CA ARG A 160 3.20 17.84 8.33
C ARG A 160 3.55 16.74 9.34
N GLY A 161 2.79 15.65 9.41
CA GLY A 161 3.03 14.50 10.28
C GLY A 161 4.04 13.49 9.73
N GLY A 162 4.90 13.87 8.79
CA GLY A 162 5.86 12.97 8.15
C GLY A 162 5.22 12.03 7.13
N GLY A 163 3.94 12.19 6.83
CA GLY A 163 3.17 11.30 5.98
C GLY A 163 3.47 11.38 4.49
N PHE A 164 3.09 10.34 3.77
CA PHE A 164 3.06 10.28 2.32
C PHE A 164 1.65 10.54 1.81
N PHE A 165 1.53 11.08 0.60
CA PHE A 165 0.22 11.23 -0.02
C PHE A 165 -0.32 9.90 -0.55
N SER A 166 0.58 9.01 -0.94
CA SER A 166 0.26 7.72 -1.54
C SER A 166 -0.29 6.70 -0.54
N ALA A 167 -1.23 5.91 -1.03
CA ALA A 167 -1.64 4.68 -0.36
C ALA A 167 -0.53 3.59 -0.39
N PHE A 168 0.47 3.68 -1.27
CA PHE A 168 1.59 2.72 -1.37
C PHE A 168 2.66 3.02 -0.31
N VAL A 169 2.28 2.89 0.96
CA VAL A 169 3.19 3.01 2.09
C VAL A 169 3.69 1.63 2.49
N SER A 170 4.98 1.52 2.72
CA SER A 170 5.63 0.25 3.04
C SER A 170 6.40 0.35 4.36
N LEU A 171 6.28 -0.71 5.16
CA LEU A 171 7.06 -0.95 6.37
C LEU A 171 7.99 -2.14 6.10
N CYS A 172 9.29 -1.94 6.28
CA CYS A 172 10.28 -3.00 6.14
C CYS A 172 11.03 -3.23 7.45
N TYR A 173 11.14 -4.49 7.85
CA TYR A 173 11.98 -4.93 8.95
C TYR A 173 13.27 -5.56 8.45
N ASN A 174 14.38 -5.21 9.12
CA ASN A 174 15.64 -5.95 9.03
C ASN A 174 15.59 -7.09 10.04
N LEU A 175 15.28 -8.30 9.58
CA LEU A 175 15.08 -9.46 10.44
C LEU A 175 16.38 -9.99 11.05
N LYS A 176 17.53 -9.61 10.50
CA LYS A 176 18.85 -9.93 11.09
C LYS A 176 19.07 -9.26 12.44
N LEU A 177 18.39 -8.14 12.68
CA LEU A 177 18.45 -7.39 13.95
C LEU A 177 17.28 -7.72 14.87
N SER A 178 16.19 -8.30 14.35
CA SER A 178 15.04 -8.68 15.15
C SER A 178 15.27 -10.03 15.82
N LYS A 179 15.30 -10.05 17.14
CA LYS A 179 15.47 -11.27 17.94
C LYS A 179 14.20 -12.09 18.12
N THR A 180 13.04 -11.51 17.84
CA THR A 180 11.75 -12.18 18.00
C THR A 180 10.79 -11.78 16.87
N PHE A 181 10.24 -12.77 16.17
CA PHE A 181 9.20 -12.56 15.16
C PHE A 181 7.81 -12.27 15.78
N ASP A 182 7.65 -12.51 17.08
CA ASP A 182 6.35 -12.40 17.75
C ASP A 182 5.83 -10.96 17.83
N CYS A 183 6.73 -9.98 17.85
CA CYS A 183 6.39 -8.56 17.93
C CYS A 183 6.24 -7.86 16.57
N LEU A 184 6.47 -8.58 15.45
CA LEU A 184 6.34 -7.98 14.13
C LEU A 184 4.90 -7.52 13.88
N LYS A 185 4.78 -6.31 13.37
CA LYS A 185 3.52 -5.69 12.99
C LYS A 185 3.51 -5.43 11.47
N ASN A 186 2.35 -5.49 10.86
CA ASN A 186 2.20 -5.13 9.46
C ASN A 186 2.07 -3.61 9.29
N VAL A 187 2.08 -3.14 8.04
CA VAL A 187 2.04 -1.72 7.69
C VAL A 187 0.82 -0.96 8.23
N TYR A 188 -0.33 -1.62 8.47
CA TYR A 188 -1.50 -0.96 9.05
C TYR A 188 -1.30 -0.55 10.51
N SER A 189 -0.30 -1.10 11.20
CA SER A 189 0.08 -0.67 12.56
C SER A 189 0.68 0.74 12.59
N LEU A 190 1.10 1.28 11.45
CA LEU A 190 1.47 2.69 11.30
C LEU A 190 0.25 3.63 11.41
N GLY A 191 -0.98 3.10 11.31
CA GLY A 191 -2.20 3.91 11.35
C GLY A 191 -2.38 4.72 10.07
N ASP A 192 -2.67 6.02 10.21
CA ASP A 192 -2.86 6.90 9.07
C ASP A 192 -1.52 7.21 8.38
N HIS A 193 -1.48 7.02 7.06
CA HIS A 193 -0.30 7.32 6.23
C HIS A 193 0.04 8.81 6.19
N THR A 194 -0.87 9.68 6.59
CA THR A 194 -0.62 11.13 6.70
C THR A 194 0.09 11.53 7.99
N ASN A 195 0.18 10.61 8.98
CA ASN A 195 0.83 10.84 10.28
C ASN A 195 1.78 9.69 10.64
N LEU A 196 2.85 9.55 9.89
CA LEU A 196 3.82 8.47 10.11
C LEU A 196 4.60 8.60 11.43
N TYR A 197 4.85 9.82 11.92
CA TYR A 197 5.54 9.99 13.22
C TYR A 197 4.74 9.34 14.35
N GLY A 198 3.42 9.54 14.38
CA GLY A 198 2.55 8.84 15.32
C GLY A 198 2.59 7.32 15.15
N GLY A 199 2.59 6.86 13.90
CA GLY A 199 2.70 5.44 13.55
C GLY A 199 4.01 4.81 14.01
N ILE A 200 5.14 5.47 13.76
CA ILE A 200 6.47 5.00 14.17
C ILE A 200 6.57 4.95 15.71
N ARG A 201 6.04 5.95 16.42
CA ARG A 201 5.97 5.91 17.90
C ARG A 201 5.16 4.71 18.41
N ASN A 202 4.06 4.37 17.73
CA ASN A 202 3.30 3.16 18.05
C ASN A 202 4.11 1.89 17.80
N LEU A 203 4.86 1.80 16.70
CA LEU A 203 5.75 0.66 16.44
C LEU A 203 6.78 0.49 17.55
N PHE A 204 7.42 1.55 18.00
CA PHE A 204 8.36 1.48 19.12
C PHE A 204 7.71 0.89 20.39
N ARG A 205 6.47 1.29 20.71
CA ARG A 205 5.73 0.72 21.83
C ARG A 205 5.48 -0.78 21.64
N TYR A 206 5.06 -1.22 20.45
CA TYR A 206 4.84 -2.63 20.14
C TYR A 206 6.13 -3.46 20.19
N LEU A 207 7.26 -2.87 19.83
CA LEU A 207 8.56 -3.51 19.86
C LEU A 207 9.23 -3.43 21.25
N HIS A 208 8.54 -2.84 22.25
CA HIS A 208 9.07 -2.60 23.59
C HIS A 208 10.40 -1.83 23.60
N ILE A 209 10.56 -0.91 22.65
CA ILE A 209 11.71 -0.03 22.57
C ILE A 209 11.35 1.26 23.28
N GLU A 210 12.08 1.55 24.37
CA GLU A 210 11.98 2.87 25.03
C GLU A 210 12.46 3.93 24.04
N ASN A 211 11.62 4.94 23.80
CA ASN A 211 12.00 6.04 22.96
C ASN A 211 11.42 7.35 23.48
N SER A 212 12.26 8.39 23.37
CA SER A 212 11.89 9.79 23.57
C SER A 212 12.15 10.61 22.30
N TYR A 213 12.16 9.94 21.13
CA TYR A 213 12.49 10.59 19.86
C TYR A 213 11.51 11.71 19.52
N ASN A 214 12.07 12.89 19.21
CA ASN A 214 11.34 13.99 18.59
C ASN A 214 11.07 13.70 17.10
N ASP A 215 10.34 14.58 16.42
CA ASP A 215 9.95 14.37 15.02
C ASP A 215 11.15 14.31 14.07
N ASP A 216 12.19 15.13 14.30
CA ASP A 216 13.42 15.13 13.48
C ASP A 216 14.19 13.81 13.62
N GLU A 217 14.19 13.23 14.81
CA GLU A 217 14.81 11.93 15.07
C GLU A 217 13.99 10.79 14.45
N LEU A 218 12.67 10.91 14.40
CA LEU A 218 11.80 9.92 13.73
C LEU A 218 11.97 9.93 12.22
N GLU A 219 12.35 11.07 11.64
CA GLU A 219 12.63 11.17 10.21
C GLU A 219 13.73 10.21 9.74
N GLN A 220 14.65 9.81 10.63
CA GLN A 220 15.69 8.81 10.33
C GLN A 220 15.15 7.41 10.00
N PHE A 221 13.87 7.14 10.25
CA PHE A 221 13.21 5.87 9.94
C PHE A 221 12.36 5.94 8.66
N ILE A 222 12.36 7.10 7.99
CA ILE A 222 11.55 7.35 6.79
C ILE A 222 12.47 7.57 5.60
N ASP A 223 12.32 6.78 4.55
CA ASP A 223 13.01 7.00 3.28
C ASP A 223 12.09 7.77 2.31
N ARG A 224 12.44 9.03 2.07
CA ARG A 224 11.66 9.96 1.22
C ARG A 224 12.21 10.12 -0.19
N GLU A 225 13.23 9.35 -0.55
CA GLU A 225 13.78 9.49 -1.89
C GLU A 225 12.75 9.09 -2.95
N GLU A 226 12.44 10.02 -3.85
CA GLU A 226 11.60 9.79 -5.02
C GLU A 226 12.47 9.49 -6.23
N LEU A 227 12.22 8.36 -6.89
CA LEU A 227 12.99 7.93 -8.06
C LEU A 227 12.30 8.25 -9.38
N PHE A 228 10.98 8.47 -9.34
CA PHE A 228 10.16 8.70 -10.53
C PHE A 228 9.19 9.85 -10.29
N GLU A 229 8.77 10.47 -11.38
CA GLU A 229 7.79 11.55 -11.37
C GLU A 229 6.36 11.05 -11.07
N TYR A 230 6.03 9.84 -11.57
CA TYR A 230 4.72 9.23 -11.42
C TYR A 230 4.89 7.83 -10.82
N ASN A 231 4.52 7.67 -9.56
CA ASN A 231 4.70 6.40 -8.85
C ASN A 231 3.40 5.64 -8.66
N TYR A 232 2.25 6.31 -8.69
CA TYR A 232 0.93 5.72 -8.45
C TYR A 232 -0.17 6.57 -9.08
N ILE A 233 -1.38 5.98 -9.20
CA ILE A 233 -2.62 6.69 -9.52
C ILE A 233 -3.60 6.49 -8.39
N TRP A 234 -4.07 7.58 -7.83
CA TRP A 234 -5.20 7.64 -6.94
C TRP A 234 -6.49 7.74 -7.77
N TYR A 235 -7.23 6.64 -7.85
CA TYR A 235 -8.43 6.56 -8.67
C TYR A 235 -9.66 7.06 -7.89
N ARG A 236 -10.36 8.05 -8.44
CA ARG A 236 -11.58 8.60 -7.88
C ARG A 236 -12.78 8.22 -8.71
N HIS A 237 -13.67 7.44 -8.16
CA HIS A 237 -14.91 7.01 -8.77
C HIS A 237 -16.11 7.18 -7.83
N LYS A 238 -17.35 7.14 -8.36
CA LYS A 238 -18.58 7.40 -7.61
C LYS A 238 -18.82 6.46 -6.41
N ASN A 239 -18.18 5.30 -6.40
CA ASN A 239 -18.29 4.29 -5.35
C ASN A 239 -17.08 4.30 -4.38
N THR A 240 -16.21 5.32 -4.40
CA THR A 240 -15.24 5.49 -3.33
C THR A 240 -16.00 5.84 -2.06
N GLY A 241 -15.79 5.08 -1.00
CA GLY A 241 -16.47 5.28 0.29
C GLY A 241 -16.05 6.54 1.04
N SER A 242 -15.23 7.40 0.45
CA SER A 242 -14.88 8.69 1.00
C SER A 242 -15.92 9.72 0.56
N GLU A 243 -16.61 10.34 1.51
CA GLU A 243 -17.50 11.49 1.32
C GLU A 243 -16.77 12.75 0.78
N LEU A 244 -15.50 12.63 0.43
CA LEU A 244 -14.69 13.66 -0.22
C LEU A 244 -15.08 13.84 -1.71
N LEU A 245 -16.38 13.78 -2.00
CA LEU A 245 -16.98 14.24 -3.26
C LEU A 245 -16.69 15.73 -3.55
N ASN A 246 -16.18 16.47 -2.56
CA ASN A 246 -15.78 17.86 -2.68
C ASN A 246 -14.26 18.04 -2.85
N TYR A 247 -13.54 17.00 -3.32
CA TYR A 247 -12.16 17.19 -3.71
C TYR A 247 -12.14 18.09 -4.96
N THR A 248 -11.96 19.37 -4.72
CA THR A 248 -11.79 20.32 -5.82
C THR A 248 -10.38 20.16 -6.40
N PRO A 249 -10.20 20.39 -7.71
CA PRO A 249 -8.87 20.45 -8.33
C PRO A 249 -7.88 21.41 -7.65
N ALA A 250 -8.35 22.27 -6.74
CA ALA A 250 -7.50 23.17 -5.94
C ALA A 250 -6.46 22.45 -5.06
N ASP A 251 -6.66 21.16 -4.77
CA ASP A 251 -5.68 20.35 -4.03
C ASP A 251 -4.72 19.56 -4.95
N THR A 252 -4.97 19.57 -6.25
CA THR A 252 -4.10 19.03 -7.28
C THR A 252 -3.32 20.18 -7.90
N SER A 253 -2.04 19.97 -8.21
CA SER A 253 -1.32 20.83 -9.13
C SER A 253 -1.91 20.69 -10.55
N ASP A 254 -1.27 21.18 -11.54
CA ASP A 254 -1.77 21.30 -12.90
C ASP A 254 -2.33 19.98 -13.49
N GLU A 255 -3.41 20.08 -14.27
CA GLU A 255 -3.87 19.00 -15.14
C GLU A 255 -2.75 18.61 -16.10
N ILE A 256 -2.47 17.33 -16.20
CA ILE A 256 -1.42 16.81 -17.07
C ILE A 256 -2.00 15.95 -18.17
N SER A 257 -1.33 15.94 -19.32
CA SER A 257 -1.62 15.03 -20.41
C SER A 257 -0.53 13.98 -20.51
N ILE A 258 -0.90 12.73 -20.34
CA ILE A 258 -0.03 11.57 -20.60
C ILE A 258 -0.53 10.91 -21.89
N ASP A 259 0.38 10.58 -22.79
CA ASP A 259 0.07 9.75 -23.95
C ASP A 259 -0.45 8.37 -23.50
N LYS A 260 -1.47 7.86 -24.19
CA LYS A 260 -2.12 6.59 -23.87
C LYS A 260 -1.17 5.39 -23.87
N GLU A 261 -0.22 5.34 -24.78
CA GLU A 261 0.76 4.27 -24.85
C GLU A 261 1.74 4.37 -23.67
N GLN A 262 2.15 5.58 -23.31
CA GLN A 262 2.96 5.83 -22.12
C GLN A 262 2.20 5.43 -20.86
N PHE A 263 0.92 5.81 -20.72
CA PHE A 263 0.08 5.44 -19.59
C PHE A 263 -0.03 3.91 -19.46
N LYS A 264 -0.34 3.22 -20.58
CA LYS A 264 -0.41 1.76 -20.60
C LYS A 264 0.91 1.10 -20.23
N THR A 265 2.03 1.65 -20.71
CA THR A 265 3.37 1.14 -20.37
C THR A 265 3.66 1.27 -18.88
N LEU A 266 3.32 2.41 -18.29
CA LEU A 266 3.60 2.68 -16.87
C LEU A 266 2.70 1.88 -15.92
N PHE A 267 1.41 1.76 -16.22
CA PHE A 267 0.41 1.23 -15.29
C PHE A 267 -0.22 -0.10 -15.72
N GLY A 268 0.07 -0.59 -16.92
CA GLY A 268 -0.42 -1.88 -17.43
C GLY A 268 -1.87 -1.88 -17.88
N ILE A 269 -2.57 -0.76 -17.82
CA ILE A 269 -3.98 -0.62 -18.20
C ILE A 269 -4.20 0.45 -19.26
N ASN A 270 -5.32 0.37 -19.99
CA ASN A 270 -5.71 1.42 -20.92
C ASN A 270 -6.43 2.55 -20.17
N LEU A 271 -6.07 3.78 -20.47
CA LEU A 271 -6.85 4.95 -20.07
C LEU A 271 -8.13 4.96 -20.92
N GLU A 272 -9.25 4.55 -20.34
CA GLU A 272 -10.55 4.63 -20.99
C GLU A 272 -10.97 6.11 -21.15
N LYS A 273 -11.67 6.40 -22.26
CA LYS A 273 -12.15 7.76 -22.55
C LYS A 273 -13.44 8.09 -21.80
#